data_90cc9bb77e29389a0567322c0bb8163b
#
_entry.id   90cc9bb77e29389a0567322c0bb8163b
#
_cell.length_a   1.000
_cell.length_b   1.000
_cell.length_c   1.000
_cell.angle_alpha   90.00
_cell.angle_beta   90.00
_cell.angle_gamma   90.00
#
_symmetry.space_group_name_H-M   'P 1'
#
loop_
_entity.id
_entity.type
_entity.pdbx_description
1 polymer ?
#
loop_
_entity_poly.entity_id
_entity_poly.type
_entity_poly.pdbx_seq_one_letter_code
_entity_poly.pdbx_strand_id
1 'polypeptide(L)'
;MTGQAAEQVSEQPEARALFQAAYENRYTWDASFPGYTADVTLREGEKVHTGKLRIAPDGKGSFSHEVTEVADEEAKKAIAGQAWEIAVHRVRRTFEESHGKNVFTLGATDEKGAVEILVSGKSMGDRYKIHNNEVSLVHRHIRSVVVTINTLSSHQTEAGYLSHRYDSVYHDVETGESKGSQVFEDEYEKVGGYYILNRRAITDDQNATSEFLFSNIKLLA
;
A
#
# COMPACT_ATOMS: atom_id res chain seq x y z
N MET A 1 -18.53 -43.26 -3.81
CA MET A 1 -18.28 -41.82 -3.69
C MET A 1 -17.07 -41.66 -2.80
N THR A 2 -15.89 -41.58 -3.38
CA THR A 2 -14.64 -41.35 -2.67
C THR A 2 -14.46 -39.82 -2.55
N GLY A 3 -14.74 -39.30 -1.36
CA GLY A 3 -14.42 -37.92 -1.04
C GLY A 3 -12.90 -37.74 -1.07
N GLN A 4 -12.39 -37.00 -2.05
CA GLN A 4 -11.02 -36.50 -1.97
C GLN A 4 -10.95 -35.59 -0.76
N ALA A 5 -10.22 -36.04 0.28
CA ALA A 5 -9.81 -35.15 1.36
C ALA A 5 -8.99 -34.04 0.73
N ALA A 6 -9.41 -32.78 0.92
CA ALA A 6 -8.61 -31.65 0.53
C ALA A 6 -7.25 -31.81 1.21
N GLU A 7 -6.19 -31.88 0.42
CA GLU A 7 -4.81 -31.98 0.91
C GLU A 7 -4.55 -30.75 1.79
N GLN A 8 -4.36 -30.97 3.08
CA GLN A 8 -4.16 -29.88 4.02
C GLN A 8 -2.77 -29.31 3.78
N VAL A 9 -2.70 -28.15 3.14
CA VAL A 9 -1.43 -27.45 2.85
C VAL A 9 -0.72 -27.20 4.16
N SER A 10 0.47 -27.78 4.30
CA SER A 10 1.31 -27.60 5.48
C SER A 10 2.16 -26.33 5.32
N GLU A 11 2.25 -25.54 6.39
CA GLU A 11 3.09 -24.34 6.41
C GLU A 11 4.56 -24.68 6.23
N GLN A 12 5.27 -23.86 5.47
CA GLN A 12 6.72 -23.89 5.35
C GLN A 12 7.32 -22.75 6.19
N PRO A 13 8.05 -23.04 7.27
CA PRO A 13 8.62 -22.02 8.15
C PRO A 13 9.49 -20.99 7.41
N GLU A 14 10.20 -21.42 6.37
CA GLU A 14 11.04 -20.54 5.55
C GLU A 14 10.21 -19.51 4.78
N ALA A 15 9.05 -19.92 4.26
CA ALA A 15 8.14 -19.02 3.54
C ALA A 15 7.58 -17.95 4.47
N ARG A 16 7.15 -18.36 5.69
CA ARG A 16 6.70 -17.43 6.73
C ARG A 16 7.81 -16.46 7.13
N ALA A 17 9.00 -16.96 7.44
CA ALA A 17 10.13 -16.13 7.86
C ALA A 17 10.53 -15.12 6.80
N LEU A 18 10.58 -15.54 5.52
CA LEU A 18 10.94 -14.66 4.41
C LEU A 18 9.90 -13.55 4.22
N PHE A 19 8.62 -13.88 4.25
CA PHE A 19 7.57 -12.88 4.13
C PHE A 19 7.50 -11.96 5.34
N GLN A 20 7.64 -12.49 6.55
CA GLN A 20 7.64 -11.69 7.78
C GLN A 20 8.78 -10.68 7.78
N ALA A 21 9.99 -11.08 7.42
CA ALA A 21 11.14 -10.17 7.37
C ALA A 21 10.89 -9.00 6.42
N ALA A 22 10.38 -9.27 5.21
CA ALA A 22 10.06 -8.23 4.23
C ALA A 22 8.87 -7.35 4.67
N TYR A 23 7.86 -7.95 5.31
CA TYR A 23 6.71 -7.23 5.86
C TYR A 23 7.14 -6.25 6.97
N GLU A 24 7.98 -6.68 7.87
CA GLU A 24 8.46 -5.88 9.00
C GLU A 24 9.51 -4.83 8.57
N ASN A 25 10.18 -5.04 7.42
CA ASN A 25 11.13 -4.07 6.84
C ASN A 25 10.42 -2.87 6.16
N ARG A 26 9.09 -2.86 6.03
CA ARG A 26 8.36 -1.72 5.49
C ARG A 26 8.43 -0.53 6.44
N TYR A 27 8.68 0.65 5.90
CA TYR A 27 8.57 1.88 6.68
C TYR A 27 7.11 2.09 7.14
N THR A 28 6.93 2.28 8.43
CA THR A 28 5.65 2.61 9.07
C THR A 28 5.87 3.66 10.16
N TRP A 29 4.86 4.44 10.46
CA TRP A 29 4.91 5.36 11.59
C TRP A 29 4.79 4.57 12.90
N ASP A 30 5.61 4.93 13.88
CA ASP A 30 5.57 4.31 15.21
C ASP A 30 4.44 4.90 16.09
N ALA A 31 4.30 4.37 17.29
CA ALA A 31 3.26 4.80 18.22
C ALA A 31 3.41 6.26 18.72
N SER A 32 4.58 6.85 18.52
CA SER A 32 4.87 8.24 18.91
C SER A 32 4.58 9.24 17.80
N PHE A 33 4.21 8.76 16.59
CA PHE A 33 3.89 9.66 15.49
C PHE A 33 2.66 10.52 15.81
N PRO A 34 2.83 11.87 15.89
CA PRO A 34 1.75 12.74 16.37
C PRO A 34 0.69 13.03 15.30
N GLY A 35 0.95 12.66 14.05
CA GLY A 35 0.18 13.15 12.91
C GLY A 35 0.75 14.44 12.34
N TYR A 36 0.10 14.97 11.30
CA TYR A 36 0.55 16.18 10.62
C TYR A 36 -0.58 16.94 9.94
N THR A 37 -0.30 18.18 9.59
CA THR A 37 -1.07 18.98 8.65
C THR A 37 -0.24 19.29 7.41
N ALA A 38 -0.92 19.49 6.27
CA ALA A 38 -0.30 19.91 5.02
C ALA A 38 -1.25 20.78 4.21
N ASP A 39 -0.71 21.62 3.36
CA ASP A 39 -1.44 22.17 2.21
C ASP A 39 -1.44 21.10 1.12
N VAL A 40 -2.57 20.91 0.45
CA VAL A 40 -2.70 19.95 -0.66
C VAL A 40 -3.07 20.66 -1.96
N THR A 41 -2.42 20.24 -3.05
CA THR A 41 -2.75 20.64 -4.41
C THR A 41 -2.98 19.38 -5.24
N LEU A 42 -4.15 19.26 -5.87
CA LEU A 42 -4.45 18.24 -6.88
C LEU A 42 -4.43 18.91 -8.26
N ARG A 43 -3.67 18.32 -9.18
CA ARG A 43 -3.60 18.72 -10.59
C ARG A 43 -4.11 17.60 -11.48
N GLU A 44 -5.06 17.93 -12.36
CA GLU A 44 -5.66 17.01 -13.35
C GLU A 44 -5.74 17.72 -14.69
N GLY A 45 -4.72 17.53 -15.54
CA GLY A 45 -4.58 18.35 -16.75
C GLY A 45 -4.43 19.82 -16.41
N GLU A 46 -5.35 20.65 -16.93
CA GLU A 46 -5.36 22.11 -16.65
C GLU A 46 -6.09 22.49 -15.35
N LYS A 47 -6.79 21.53 -14.72
CA LYS A 47 -7.51 21.78 -13.47
C LYS A 47 -6.57 21.73 -12.30
N VAL A 48 -6.69 22.68 -11.39
CA VAL A 48 -5.94 22.76 -10.15
C VAL A 48 -6.89 22.99 -8.99
N HIS A 49 -6.86 22.10 -8.02
CA HIS A 49 -7.64 22.20 -6.79
C HIS A 49 -6.69 22.31 -5.61
N THR A 50 -6.99 23.18 -4.66
CA THR A 50 -6.20 23.37 -3.44
C THR A 50 -7.05 23.12 -2.21
N GLY A 51 -6.42 22.77 -1.12
CA GLY A 51 -7.08 22.58 0.17
C GLY A 51 -6.09 22.30 1.28
N LYS A 52 -6.60 21.77 2.38
CA LYS A 52 -5.84 21.41 3.56
C LYS A 52 -6.08 19.96 3.94
N LEU A 53 -5.03 19.29 4.38
CA LEU A 53 -5.06 17.93 4.90
C LEU A 53 -4.62 17.94 6.37
N ARG A 54 -5.32 17.15 7.17
CA ARG A 54 -4.90 16.79 8.53
C ARG A 54 -4.97 15.27 8.67
N ILE A 55 -3.88 14.65 9.12
CA ILE A 55 -3.83 13.24 9.53
C ILE A 55 -3.44 13.22 11.00
N ALA A 56 -4.22 12.50 11.82
CA ALA A 56 -4.00 12.43 13.25
C ALA A 56 -4.30 11.03 13.80
N PRO A 57 -3.62 10.60 14.88
CA PRO A 57 -3.99 9.37 15.59
C PRO A 57 -5.48 9.39 15.98
N ASP A 58 -6.14 8.26 15.78
CA ASP A 58 -7.58 8.11 16.10
C ASP A 58 -7.85 7.62 17.54
N GLY A 59 -6.78 7.40 18.31
CA GLY A 59 -6.85 6.84 19.66
C GLY A 59 -7.18 5.34 19.70
N LYS A 60 -7.31 4.68 18.55
CA LYS A 60 -7.65 3.25 18.41
C LYS A 60 -6.56 2.44 17.70
N GLY A 61 -5.37 3.01 17.57
CA GLY A 61 -4.23 2.38 16.89
C GLY A 61 -4.24 2.54 15.38
N SER A 62 -4.99 3.52 14.86
CA SER A 62 -5.01 3.92 13.45
C SER A 62 -4.95 5.45 13.34
N PHE A 63 -5.18 5.97 12.14
CA PHE A 63 -5.19 7.41 11.86
C PHE A 63 -6.51 7.81 11.22
N SER A 64 -7.03 8.95 11.65
CA SER A 64 -8.10 9.68 10.97
C SER A 64 -7.51 10.69 10.01
N HIS A 65 -8.26 11.05 8.99
CA HIS A 65 -7.89 12.12 8.05
C HIS A 65 -9.06 13.09 7.89
N GLU A 66 -8.72 14.34 7.64
CA GLU A 66 -9.69 15.41 7.37
C GLU A 66 -9.16 16.26 6.21
N VAL A 67 -10.03 16.53 5.23
CA VAL A 67 -9.74 17.39 4.07
C VAL A 67 -10.72 18.56 4.10
N THR A 68 -10.17 19.76 4.13
CA THR A 68 -10.92 21.02 4.21
C THR A 68 -10.46 22.02 3.15
N GLU A 69 -11.22 23.08 2.97
CA GLU A 69 -10.90 24.19 2.05
C GLU A 69 -10.76 23.78 0.56
N VAL A 70 -11.40 22.67 0.15
CA VAL A 70 -11.49 22.25 -1.24
C VAL A 70 -12.87 22.62 -1.76
N ALA A 71 -12.93 23.45 -2.78
CA ALA A 71 -14.21 23.95 -3.32
C ALA A 71 -14.97 22.93 -4.17
N ASP A 72 -14.25 22.04 -4.85
CA ASP A 72 -14.81 20.99 -5.70
C ASP A 72 -14.98 19.69 -4.91
N GLU A 73 -16.18 19.14 -4.87
CA GLU A 73 -16.49 17.95 -4.07
C GLU A 73 -15.86 16.66 -4.62
N GLU A 74 -15.67 16.54 -5.94
CA GLU A 74 -15.00 15.36 -6.52
C GLU A 74 -13.50 15.41 -6.25
N ALA A 75 -12.88 16.57 -6.38
CA ALA A 75 -11.49 16.78 -5.98
C ALA A 75 -11.29 16.51 -4.49
N LYS A 76 -12.22 16.94 -3.64
CA LYS A 76 -12.18 16.67 -2.20
C LYS A 76 -12.24 15.19 -1.89
N LYS A 77 -13.11 14.43 -2.56
CA LYS A 77 -13.19 12.97 -2.44
C LYS A 77 -11.90 12.29 -2.91
N ALA A 78 -11.34 12.73 -4.04
CA ALA A 78 -10.08 12.19 -4.56
C ALA A 78 -8.94 12.40 -3.57
N ILE A 79 -8.80 13.61 -3.01
CA ILE A 79 -7.79 13.92 -1.99
C ILE A 79 -8.01 13.09 -0.71
N ALA A 80 -9.25 12.97 -0.25
CA ALA A 80 -9.59 12.17 0.93
C ALA A 80 -9.27 10.68 0.72
N GLY A 81 -9.50 10.15 -0.49
CA GLY A 81 -9.10 8.79 -0.87
C GLY A 81 -7.59 8.57 -0.74
N GLN A 82 -6.78 9.51 -1.23
CA GLN A 82 -5.32 9.43 -1.08
C GLN A 82 -4.88 9.57 0.38
N ALA A 83 -5.51 10.45 1.15
CA ALA A 83 -5.22 10.61 2.57
C ALA A 83 -5.51 9.32 3.36
N TRP A 84 -6.61 8.62 3.03
CA TRP A 84 -6.93 7.32 3.60
C TRP A 84 -5.87 6.26 3.24
N GLU A 85 -5.47 6.17 1.98
CA GLU A 85 -4.42 5.27 1.50
C GLU A 85 -3.10 5.50 2.26
N ILE A 86 -2.66 6.77 2.37
CA ILE A 86 -1.45 7.12 3.13
C ILE A 86 -1.57 6.63 4.58
N ALA A 87 -2.67 6.93 5.25
CA ALA A 87 -2.89 6.57 6.64
C ALA A 87 -2.85 5.06 6.84
N VAL A 88 -3.63 4.31 6.06
CA VAL A 88 -3.74 2.84 6.16
C VAL A 88 -2.42 2.13 5.96
N HIS A 89 -1.61 2.59 5.01
CA HIS A 89 -0.33 1.95 4.68
C HIS A 89 0.81 2.31 5.64
N ARG A 90 0.65 3.35 6.47
CA ARG A 90 1.67 3.78 7.44
C ARG A 90 1.38 3.34 8.88
N VAL A 91 0.20 2.79 9.15
CA VAL A 91 -0.11 2.17 10.45
C VAL A 91 0.83 0.99 10.68
N ARG A 92 1.53 1.00 11.82
CA ARG A 92 2.34 -0.14 12.25
C ARG A 92 1.44 -1.21 12.84
N ARG A 93 1.43 -2.38 12.22
CA ARG A 93 0.77 -3.58 12.71
C ARG A 93 1.77 -4.71 12.73
N THR A 94 1.69 -5.57 13.72
CA THR A 94 2.53 -6.76 13.79
C THR A 94 2.18 -7.73 12.65
N PHE A 95 3.12 -8.56 12.28
CA PHE A 95 2.89 -9.62 11.31
C PHE A 95 1.77 -10.56 11.75
N GLU A 96 1.74 -10.92 13.03
CA GLU A 96 0.72 -11.82 13.60
C GLU A 96 -0.69 -11.21 13.55
N GLU A 97 -0.86 -9.92 13.84
CA GLU A 97 -2.16 -9.24 13.72
C GLU A 97 -2.68 -9.26 12.28
N SER A 98 -1.78 -9.09 11.31
CA SER A 98 -2.13 -8.96 9.89
C SER A 98 -2.25 -10.32 9.20
N HIS A 99 -1.39 -11.26 9.54
CA HIS A 99 -1.13 -12.49 8.78
C HIS A 99 -1.12 -13.78 9.61
N GLY A 100 -1.21 -13.72 10.94
CA GLY A 100 -1.06 -14.87 11.83
C GLY A 100 -2.02 -16.04 11.57
N LYS A 101 -3.15 -15.82 10.88
CA LYS A 101 -4.13 -16.85 10.50
C LYS A 101 -3.93 -17.42 9.09
N ASN A 102 -2.86 -17.03 8.42
CA ASN A 102 -2.51 -17.53 7.10
C ASN A 102 -1.45 -18.62 7.19
N VAL A 103 -1.41 -19.47 6.19
CA VAL A 103 -0.43 -20.53 5.98
C VAL A 103 0.38 -20.15 4.75
N PHE A 104 1.70 -20.22 4.84
CA PHE A 104 2.62 -19.77 3.80
C PHE A 104 3.42 -20.93 3.22
N THR A 105 3.55 -20.96 1.90
CA THR A 105 4.40 -21.90 1.17
C THR A 105 5.22 -21.16 0.11
N LEU A 106 6.38 -21.71 -0.23
CA LEU A 106 7.22 -21.17 -1.30
C LEU A 106 6.62 -21.56 -2.66
N GLY A 107 6.55 -20.58 -3.53
CA GLY A 107 6.30 -20.76 -4.96
C GLY A 107 7.61 -20.75 -5.76
N ALA A 108 7.54 -20.31 -7.01
CA ALA A 108 8.70 -20.21 -7.88
C ALA A 108 9.60 -19.02 -7.50
N THR A 109 10.89 -19.17 -7.80
CA THR A 109 11.83 -18.04 -7.82
C THR A 109 11.99 -17.60 -9.26
N ASP A 110 11.80 -16.31 -9.55
CA ASP A 110 11.93 -15.78 -10.90
C ASP A 110 13.39 -15.47 -11.27
N GLU A 111 13.62 -15.10 -12.54
CA GLU A 111 14.96 -14.84 -13.07
C GLU A 111 15.70 -13.69 -12.38
N LYS A 112 14.95 -12.81 -11.68
CA LYS A 112 15.50 -11.69 -10.89
C LYS A 112 15.81 -12.09 -9.45
N GLY A 113 15.51 -13.35 -9.07
CA GLY A 113 15.70 -13.86 -7.71
C GLY A 113 14.55 -13.50 -6.76
N ALA A 114 13.42 -12.99 -7.25
CA ALA A 114 12.25 -12.77 -6.41
C ALA A 114 11.55 -14.10 -6.11
N VAL A 115 11.34 -14.40 -4.85
CA VAL A 115 10.72 -15.64 -4.35
C VAL A 115 9.23 -15.42 -4.17
N GLU A 116 8.42 -16.25 -4.79
CA GLU A 116 6.97 -16.23 -4.62
C GLU A 116 6.57 -16.88 -3.30
N ILE A 117 5.64 -16.25 -2.59
CA ILE A 117 5.00 -16.75 -1.38
C ILE A 117 3.52 -16.95 -1.70
N LEU A 118 3.07 -18.19 -1.61
CA LEU A 118 1.68 -18.57 -1.77
C LEU A 118 0.98 -18.58 -0.42
N VAL A 119 -0.25 -18.08 -0.39
CA VAL A 119 -1.03 -17.94 0.85
C VAL A 119 -2.25 -18.85 0.80
N SER A 120 -2.47 -19.57 1.88
CA SER A 120 -3.68 -20.33 2.15
C SER A 120 -4.22 -19.99 3.55
N GLY A 121 -5.34 -20.60 3.93
CA GLY A 121 -6.05 -20.24 5.16
C GLY A 121 -6.99 -19.05 4.95
N LYS A 122 -6.93 -18.04 5.82
CA LYS A 122 -7.85 -16.90 5.79
C LYS A 122 -7.81 -16.12 4.48
N SER A 123 -6.63 -15.97 3.91
CA SER A 123 -6.40 -15.20 2.66
C SER A 123 -6.02 -16.14 1.51
N MET A 124 -6.77 -17.25 1.35
CA MET A 124 -6.53 -18.22 0.29
C MET A 124 -6.57 -17.57 -1.10
N GLY A 125 -5.56 -17.86 -1.91
CA GLY A 125 -5.39 -17.30 -3.25
C GLY A 125 -4.57 -16.03 -3.32
N ASP A 126 -4.30 -15.38 -2.18
CA ASP A 126 -3.35 -14.28 -2.13
C ASP A 126 -1.93 -14.81 -2.36
N ARG A 127 -1.08 -13.98 -2.95
CA ARG A 127 0.34 -14.30 -3.14
C ARG A 127 1.19 -13.03 -3.11
N TYR A 128 2.44 -13.21 -2.77
CA TYR A 128 3.43 -12.14 -2.71
C TYR A 128 4.70 -12.57 -3.42
N LYS A 129 5.52 -11.62 -3.84
CA LYS A 129 6.93 -11.89 -4.17
C LYS A 129 7.82 -11.09 -3.26
N ILE A 130 8.90 -11.73 -2.84
CA ILE A 130 9.91 -11.12 -1.97
C ILE A 130 11.22 -11.03 -2.73
N HIS A 131 11.78 -9.84 -2.78
CA HIS A 131 13.08 -9.56 -3.40
C HIS A 131 13.84 -8.57 -2.53
N ASN A 132 15.11 -8.87 -2.20
CA ASN A 132 15.98 -8.01 -1.39
C ASN A 132 15.36 -7.55 -0.07
N ASN A 133 14.67 -8.46 0.63
CA ASN A 133 13.94 -8.18 1.88
C ASN A 133 12.84 -7.11 1.73
N GLU A 134 12.23 -7.01 0.55
CA GLU A 134 11.09 -6.16 0.23
C GLU A 134 9.97 -6.96 -0.41
N VAL A 135 8.72 -6.55 -0.18
CA VAL A 135 7.57 -7.07 -0.90
C VAL A 135 7.53 -6.43 -2.28
N SER A 136 7.96 -7.15 -3.30
CA SER A 136 8.04 -6.67 -4.68
C SER A 136 6.77 -6.92 -5.50
N LEU A 137 5.91 -7.84 -5.06
CA LEU A 137 4.59 -8.08 -5.64
C LEU A 137 3.58 -8.37 -4.54
N VAL A 138 2.40 -7.79 -4.69
CA VAL A 138 1.21 -8.09 -3.90
C VAL A 138 0.10 -8.50 -4.86
N HIS A 139 -0.48 -9.70 -4.67
CA HIS A 139 -1.67 -10.14 -5.39
C HIS A 139 -2.73 -10.55 -4.37
N ARG A 140 -3.85 -9.84 -4.34
CA ARG A 140 -4.86 -10.02 -3.30
C ARG A 140 -6.27 -9.98 -3.84
N HIS A 141 -7.11 -10.79 -3.23
CA HIS A 141 -8.56 -10.79 -3.44
C HIS A 141 -9.19 -9.84 -2.42
N ILE A 142 -9.77 -8.73 -2.91
CA ILE A 142 -10.40 -7.71 -2.08
C ILE A 142 -11.86 -7.55 -2.54
N ARG A 143 -12.78 -8.19 -1.83
CA ARG A 143 -14.21 -8.19 -2.17
C ARG A 143 -14.44 -8.72 -3.60
N SER A 144 -14.89 -7.87 -4.52
CA SER A 144 -15.18 -8.20 -5.92
C SER A 144 -14.01 -7.94 -6.87
N VAL A 145 -12.85 -7.57 -6.35
CA VAL A 145 -11.69 -7.18 -7.16
C VAL A 145 -10.46 -8.00 -6.76
N VAL A 146 -9.72 -8.46 -7.77
CA VAL A 146 -8.35 -8.93 -7.61
C VAL A 146 -7.42 -7.78 -7.98
N VAL A 147 -6.57 -7.39 -7.05
CA VAL A 147 -5.54 -6.38 -7.29
C VAL A 147 -4.16 -7.03 -7.33
N THR A 148 -3.39 -6.70 -8.36
CA THR A 148 -1.96 -7.07 -8.46
C THR A 148 -1.15 -5.79 -8.49
N ILE A 149 -0.24 -5.63 -7.54
CA ILE A 149 0.66 -4.48 -7.42
C ILE A 149 2.08 -4.98 -7.61
N ASN A 150 2.81 -4.40 -8.56
CA ASN A 150 4.24 -4.65 -8.75
C ASN A 150 5.03 -3.42 -8.32
N THR A 151 5.92 -3.57 -7.35
CA THR A 151 6.87 -2.53 -6.96
C THR A 151 8.05 -2.54 -7.94
N LEU A 152 8.24 -1.41 -8.63
CA LEU A 152 9.31 -1.23 -9.63
C LEU A 152 10.56 -0.63 -9.01
N SER A 153 10.39 0.23 -8.01
CA SER A 153 11.49 0.80 -7.23
C SER A 153 11.02 1.25 -5.85
N SER A 154 11.95 1.38 -4.92
CA SER A 154 11.72 1.82 -3.55
C SER A 154 12.82 2.77 -3.07
N HIS A 155 12.49 3.63 -2.09
CA HIS A 155 13.45 4.42 -1.34
C HIS A 155 13.87 3.66 -0.09
N GLN A 156 15.16 3.54 0.12
CA GLN A 156 15.71 2.95 1.35
C GLN A 156 15.84 4.02 2.41
N THR A 157 15.42 3.70 3.62
CA THR A 157 15.59 4.56 4.79
C THR A 157 16.25 3.79 5.93
N GLU A 158 16.68 4.49 6.97
CA GLU A 158 17.21 3.88 8.19
C GLU A 158 16.16 3.05 8.97
N ALA A 159 14.87 3.23 8.66
CA ALA A 159 13.75 2.58 9.35
C ALA A 159 12.89 1.71 8.44
N GLY A 160 13.43 1.29 7.29
CA GLY A 160 12.77 0.44 6.33
C GLY A 160 12.58 1.08 4.95
N TYR A 161 11.95 0.36 4.03
CA TYR A 161 11.74 0.85 2.67
C TYR A 161 10.37 1.51 2.48
N LEU A 162 10.33 2.43 1.53
CA LEU A 162 9.14 3.12 1.03
C LEU A 162 8.99 2.85 -0.46
N SER A 163 7.83 2.45 -0.92
CA SER A 163 7.59 2.31 -2.36
C SER A 163 7.76 3.65 -3.05
N HIS A 164 8.52 3.67 -4.15
CA HIS A 164 8.71 4.85 -4.99
C HIS A 164 7.83 4.74 -6.24
N ARG A 165 8.10 3.77 -7.10
CA ARG A 165 7.33 3.54 -8.32
C ARG A 165 6.74 2.15 -8.32
N TYR A 166 5.45 2.05 -8.59
CA TYR A 166 4.72 0.78 -8.63
C TYR A 166 3.54 0.87 -9.58
N ASP A 167 3.10 -0.26 -10.11
CA ASP A 167 1.85 -0.35 -10.85
C ASP A 167 0.80 -1.14 -10.06
N SER A 168 -0.46 -0.91 -10.40
CA SER A 168 -1.60 -1.66 -9.91
C SER A 168 -2.48 -2.07 -11.08
N VAL A 169 -2.83 -3.35 -11.16
CA VAL A 169 -3.76 -3.88 -12.16
C VAL A 169 -4.94 -4.49 -11.44
N TYR A 170 -6.14 -4.17 -11.91
CA TYR A 170 -7.39 -4.59 -11.29
C TYR A 170 -8.17 -5.51 -12.21
N HIS A 171 -8.69 -6.61 -11.66
CA HIS A 171 -9.56 -7.54 -12.37
C HIS A 171 -10.81 -7.85 -11.56
N ASP A 172 -11.89 -8.14 -12.24
CA ASP A 172 -13.08 -8.68 -11.61
C ASP A 172 -12.80 -10.10 -11.08
N VAL A 173 -13.21 -10.38 -9.83
CA VAL A 173 -12.91 -11.66 -9.20
C VAL A 173 -13.68 -12.84 -9.82
N GLU A 174 -14.86 -12.58 -10.38
CA GLU A 174 -15.74 -13.64 -10.95
C GLU A 174 -15.45 -13.86 -12.43
N THR A 175 -15.29 -12.77 -13.20
CA THR A 175 -15.14 -12.86 -14.66
C THR A 175 -13.69 -12.83 -15.12
N GLY A 176 -12.77 -12.32 -14.29
CA GLY A 176 -11.37 -12.07 -14.67
C GLY A 176 -11.18 -10.89 -15.63
N GLU A 177 -12.26 -10.14 -15.94
CA GLU A 177 -12.17 -8.97 -16.81
C GLU A 177 -11.33 -7.86 -16.19
N SER A 178 -10.54 -7.20 -17.03
CA SER A 178 -9.74 -6.04 -16.59
C SER A 178 -10.66 -4.89 -16.18
N LYS A 179 -10.36 -4.30 -15.03
CA LYS A 179 -10.99 -3.08 -14.49
C LYS A 179 -10.04 -1.86 -14.55
N GLY A 180 -8.98 -1.98 -15.35
CA GLY A 180 -8.00 -0.92 -15.55
C GLY A 180 -6.70 -1.15 -14.80
N SER A 181 -5.76 -0.24 -15.02
CA SER A 181 -4.46 -0.22 -14.37
C SER A 181 -4.03 1.21 -14.07
N GLN A 182 -3.12 1.34 -13.13
CA GLN A 182 -2.54 2.63 -12.73
C GLN A 182 -1.06 2.46 -12.44
N VAL A 183 -0.28 3.49 -12.74
CA VAL A 183 1.12 3.61 -12.34
C VAL A 183 1.22 4.74 -11.33
N PHE A 184 1.88 4.45 -10.22
CA PHE A 184 2.10 5.38 -9.11
C PHE A 184 3.56 5.77 -9.05
N GLU A 185 3.82 7.01 -8.71
CA GLU A 185 5.14 7.55 -8.39
C GLU A 185 5.04 8.41 -7.14
N ASP A 186 5.69 7.97 -6.07
CA ASP A 186 5.62 8.54 -4.72
C ASP A 186 6.97 9.12 -4.31
N GLU A 187 6.97 10.37 -3.83
CA GLU A 187 8.11 11.03 -3.23
C GLU A 187 7.81 11.41 -1.78
N TYR A 188 8.85 11.44 -0.97
CA TYR A 188 8.74 11.66 0.47
C TYR A 188 9.71 12.73 0.94
N GLU A 189 9.31 13.46 1.97
CA GLU A 189 10.22 14.33 2.71
C GLU A 189 10.30 13.91 4.18
N LYS A 190 11.43 14.20 4.82
CA LYS A 190 11.65 13.90 6.23
C LYS A 190 11.31 15.14 7.08
N VAL A 191 10.27 15.03 7.90
CA VAL A 191 9.79 16.09 8.78
C VAL A 191 9.81 15.58 10.22
N GLY A 192 10.58 16.21 11.09
CA GLY A 192 10.68 15.82 12.50
C GLY A 192 11.10 14.38 12.75
N GLY A 193 11.87 13.79 11.82
CA GLY A 193 12.31 12.39 11.89
C GLY A 193 11.42 11.40 11.17
N TYR A 194 10.25 11.79 10.70
CA TYR A 194 9.29 10.94 9.98
C TYR A 194 9.32 11.20 8.48
N TYR A 195 9.24 10.15 7.68
CA TYR A 195 9.04 10.26 6.24
C TYR A 195 7.55 10.39 5.94
N ILE A 196 7.20 11.48 5.27
CA ILE A 196 5.81 11.83 4.90
C ILE A 196 5.76 12.02 3.39
N LEU A 197 4.72 11.47 2.77
CA LEU A 197 4.48 11.61 1.34
C LEU A 197 4.28 13.10 1.01
N ASN A 198 5.12 13.65 0.13
CA ASN A 198 5.00 15.04 -0.32
C ASN A 198 4.55 15.17 -1.77
N ARG A 199 4.67 14.10 -2.57
CA ARG A 199 4.17 14.04 -3.94
C ARG A 199 3.70 12.61 -4.28
N ARG A 200 2.57 12.51 -4.96
CA ARG A 200 2.11 11.31 -5.64
C ARG A 200 1.61 11.67 -7.04
N ALA A 201 2.14 11.02 -8.06
CA ALA A 201 1.57 11.03 -9.39
C ALA A 201 0.90 9.68 -9.67
N ILE A 202 -0.29 9.71 -10.23
CA ILE A 202 -1.07 8.52 -10.63
C ILE A 202 -1.39 8.67 -12.11
N THR A 203 -0.89 7.75 -12.93
CA THR A 203 -1.18 7.71 -14.36
C THR A 203 -2.03 6.47 -14.65
N ASP A 204 -3.19 6.66 -15.24
CA ASP A 204 -4.10 5.57 -15.63
C ASP A 204 -3.73 4.92 -16.97
N ASP A 205 -4.49 3.92 -17.38
CA ASP A 205 -4.30 3.17 -18.63
C ASP A 205 -4.63 4.01 -19.90
N GLN A 206 -5.22 5.20 -19.75
CA GLN A 206 -5.43 6.18 -20.82
C GLN A 206 -4.36 7.26 -20.86
N ASN A 207 -3.30 7.14 -20.05
CA ASN A 207 -2.21 8.10 -19.86
C ASN A 207 -2.68 9.46 -19.28
N ALA A 208 -3.84 9.51 -18.63
CA ALA A 208 -4.22 10.67 -17.85
C ALA A 208 -3.51 10.63 -16.49
N THR A 209 -2.94 11.76 -16.08
CA THR A 209 -2.19 11.87 -14.82
C THR A 209 -2.88 12.81 -13.85
N SER A 210 -3.10 12.31 -12.62
CA SER A 210 -3.47 13.10 -11.46
C SER A 210 -2.25 13.25 -10.55
N GLU A 211 -1.90 14.47 -10.18
CA GLU A 211 -0.76 14.76 -9.31
C GLU A 211 -1.24 15.39 -8.00
N PHE A 212 -0.89 14.75 -6.90
CA PHE A 212 -1.14 15.21 -5.53
C PHE A 212 0.17 15.74 -4.94
N LEU A 213 0.18 17.00 -4.56
CA LEU A 213 1.31 17.67 -3.91
C LEU A 213 0.90 18.03 -2.49
N PHE A 214 1.70 17.63 -1.51
CA PHE A 214 1.53 17.97 -0.11
C PHE A 214 2.70 18.85 0.30
N SER A 215 2.41 20.07 0.71
CA SER A 215 3.42 21.08 1.06
C SER A 215 3.14 21.69 2.43
N ASN A 216 4.11 22.46 2.94
CA ASN A 216 4.00 23.07 4.27
C ASN A 216 3.65 22.04 5.37
N ILE A 217 4.23 20.85 5.25
CA ILE A 217 3.96 19.73 6.18
C ILE A 217 4.48 20.11 7.58
N LYS A 218 3.62 20.00 8.58
CA LYS A 218 3.93 20.29 9.99
C LYS A 218 3.39 19.19 10.87
N LEU A 219 4.25 18.62 11.71
CA LEU A 219 3.81 17.65 12.73
C LEU A 219 2.86 18.36 13.71
N LEU A 220 1.88 17.59 14.19
CA LEU A 220 1.00 18.03 15.27
C LEU A 220 1.78 18.07 16.59
N ALA A 221 1.35 18.95 17.51
CA ALA A 221 1.95 19.07 18.83
C ALA A 221 1.41 18.00 19.78
#